data_6fd3b47b7f8032e0b4f48131b5543f68
#
_entry.id   6fd3b47b7f8032e0b4f48131b5543f68
#
_cell.length_a   1.000
_cell.length_b   1.000
_cell.length_c   1.000
_cell.angle_alpha   90.00
_cell.angle_beta   90.00
_cell.angle_gamma   90.00
#
_symmetry.space_group_name_H-M   'P 1'
#
loop_
_entity.id
_entity.type
_entity.pdbx_description
1 polymer ?
#
loop_
_entity_poly.entity_id
_entity_poly.type
_entity_poly.pdbx_seq_one_letter_code
_entity_poly.pdbx_strand_id
1 'polypeptide(L)'
;MREAYFTGQPNYADADLTKAKLTREKGVNVGVYAEYTLGVAQGNAELTAQHKRPPHQDLLTALGRLIPHLCFMCRQVPQVSDAGIAFAFDNPYMQSLVVSEDDFYTRPEFADFLVTGYSYDDKGGVVLIGQRVLPTGKVLNLIAPREDLAPEQETGMEYCYLLDLGRLLRACDDEVKLYLGGKHGPMVVQADLFDEDDEA
;
A
#
# COMPACT_ATOMS: atom_id res chain seq x y z
N MET A 1 -6.17 -13.16 -33.18
CA MET A 1 -6.23 -12.16 -32.10
C MET A 1 -5.67 -10.86 -32.66
N ARG A 2 -6.47 -9.79 -32.74
CA ARG A 2 -5.98 -8.49 -33.18
C ARG A 2 -5.54 -7.74 -31.91
N GLU A 3 -4.26 -7.47 -31.78
CA GLU A 3 -3.72 -6.58 -30.77
C GLU A 3 -4.37 -5.20 -30.97
N ALA A 4 -5.11 -4.73 -29.99
CA ALA A 4 -5.62 -3.36 -29.97
C ALA A 4 -4.44 -2.44 -29.62
N TYR A 5 -3.88 -1.77 -30.62
CA TYR A 5 -2.88 -0.74 -30.40
C TYR A 5 -3.57 0.48 -29.77
N PHE A 6 -3.31 0.73 -28.51
CA PHE A 6 -3.63 1.98 -27.85
C PHE A 6 -2.75 3.10 -28.43
N THR A 7 -3.33 4.01 -29.20
CA THR A 7 -2.62 5.14 -29.82
C THR A 7 -2.55 6.39 -28.93
N GLY A 8 -2.93 6.30 -27.65
CA GLY A 8 -2.85 7.39 -26.65
C GLY A 8 -2.30 6.87 -25.32
N GLN A 9 -1.74 7.75 -24.51
CA GLN A 9 -1.43 7.39 -23.11
C GLN A 9 -2.74 7.02 -22.42
N PRO A 10 -2.79 5.88 -21.68
CA PRO A 10 -3.97 5.49 -20.92
C PRO A 10 -4.34 6.59 -19.92
N ASN A 11 -5.61 6.93 -19.83
CA ASN A 11 -6.10 7.77 -18.74
C ASN A 11 -6.20 6.92 -17.46
N TYR A 12 -5.17 6.93 -16.66
CA TYR A 12 -5.13 6.15 -15.42
C TYR A 12 -6.12 6.64 -14.34
N ALA A 13 -6.68 7.85 -14.47
CA ALA A 13 -7.68 8.35 -13.53
C ALA A 13 -8.93 7.45 -13.47
N ASP A 14 -9.28 6.83 -14.62
CA ASP A 14 -10.46 5.96 -14.74
C ASP A 14 -10.10 4.47 -14.53
N ALA A 15 -8.88 4.15 -14.09
CA ALA A 15 -8.45 2.79 -13.84
C ALA A 15 -9.04 2.25 -12.54
N ASP A 16 -9.58 1.04 -12.59
CA ASP A 16 -9.92 0.26 -11.39
C ASP A 16 -8.72 -0.60 -11.01
N LEU A 17 -8.07 -0.25 -9.90
CA LEU A 17 -6.94 -1.01 -9.39
C LEU A 17 -7.41 -2.30 -8.73
N THR A 18 -6.79 -3.40 -9.12
CA THR A 18 -7.00 -4.71 -8.48
C THR A 18 -5.83 -5.10 -7.60
N LYS A 19 -4.66 -4.50 -7.85
CA LYS A 19 -3.45 -4.74 -7.05
C LYS A 19 -2.42 -3.64 -7.23
N ALA A 20 -1.75 -3.29 -6.15
CA ALA A 20 -0.56 -2.45 -6.19
C ALA A 20 0.52 -3.00 -5.25
N LYS A 21 1.77 -3.00 -5.70
CA LYS A 21 2.91 -3.49 -4.93
C LYS A 21 4.18 -2.71 -5.23
N LEU A 22 4.90 -2.30 -4.20
CA LEU A 22 6.25 -1.76 -4.34
C LEU A 22 7.21 -2.85 -4.82
N THR A 23 8.00 -2.55 -5.82
CA THR A 23 9.15 -3.37 -6.21
C THR A 23 10.38 -2.87 -5.47
N ARG A 24 11.13 -3.79 -4.84
CA ARG A 24 12.28 -3.46 -4.00
C ARG A 24 13.52 -4.22 -4.47
N GLU A 25 14.64 -3.51 -4.51
CA GLU A 25 15.96 -4.10 -4.75
C GLU A 25 16.91 -3.67 -3.63
N LYS A 26 17.56 -4.63 -3.01
CA LYS A 26 18.49 -4.40 -1.87
C LYS A 26 17.91 -3.50 -0.76
N GLY A 27 16.60 -3.64 -0.48
CA GLY A 27 15.91 -2.86 0.55
C GLY A 27 15.38 -1.48 0.09
N VAL A 28 15.71 -1.03 -1.12
CA VAL A 28 15.25 0.25 -1.68
C VAL A 28 14.03 0.05 -2.57
N ASN A 29 13.08 0.98 -2.52
CA ASN A 29 11.92 0.98 -3.41
C ASN A 29 12.36 1.49 -4.78
N VAL A 30 12.36 0.62 -5.78
CA VAL A 30 12.81 0.93 -7.14
C VAL A 30 11.69 1.11 -8.15
N GLY A 31 10.45 0.81 -7.74
CA GLY A 31 9.31 0.94 -8.64
C GLY A 31 8.00 0.46 -8.03
N VAL A 32 6.97 0.41 -8.88
CA VAL A 32 5.64 -0.09 -8.54
C VAL A 32 5.19 -1.08 -9.62
N TYR A 33 4.61 -2.17 -9.17
CA TYR A 33 3.83 -3.10 -9.96
C TYR A 33 2.36 -2.85 -9.67
N ALA A 34 1.52 -2.73 -10.70
CA ALA A 34 0.08 -2.57 -10.56
C ALA A 34 -0.67 -3.46 -11.56
N GLU A 35 -1.79 -4.03 -11.10
CA GLU A 35 -2.81 -4.67 -11.92
C GLU A 35 -4.07 -3.81 -11.86
N TYR A 36 -4.71 -3.57 -12.99
CA TYR A 36 -5.88 -2.70 -13.08
C TYR A 36 -6.73 -3.02 -14.29
N THR A 37 -7.99 -2.60 -14.25
CA THR A 37 -8.90 -2.64 -15.41
C THR A 37 -9.15 -1.24 -15.94
N LEU A 38 -9.25 -1.12 -17.26
CA LEU A 38 -9.66 0.10 -17.94
C LEU A 38 -10.88 -0.19 -18.80
N GLY A 39 -11.87 0.70 -18.73
CA GLY A 39 -12.99 0.72 -19.67
C GLY A 39 -12.50 1.01 -21.09
N VAL A 40 -12.80 0.13 -22.04
CA VAL A 40 -12.52 0.29 -23.46
C VAL A 40 -13.81 0.20 -24.25
N ALA A 41 -13.84 0.70 -25.49
CA ALA A 41 -15.06 0.75 -26.32
C ALA A 41 -15.77 -0.62 -26.49
N GLN A 42 -15.09 -1.73 -26.21
CA GLN A 42 -15.61 -3.09 -26.36
C GLN A 42 -15.72 -3.86 -25.04
N GLY A 43 -15.67 -3.19 -23.88
CA GLY A 43 -15.72 -3.79 -22.55
C GLY A 43 -14.57 -3.33 -21.65
N ASN A 44 -14.19 -4.14 -20.66
CA ASN A 44 -13.08 -3.86 -19.76
C ASN A 44 -11.84 -4.63 -20.20
N ALA A 45 -10.67 -3.98 -20.18
CA ALA A 45 -9.38 -4.60 -20.41
C ALA A 45 -8.62 -4.73 -19.08
N GLU A 46 -8.21 -5.95 -18.75
CA GLU A 46 -7.29 -6.21 -17.64
C GLU A 46 -5.86 -5.91 -18.10
N LEU A 47 -5.17 -5.08 -17.35
CA LEU A 47 -3.86 -4.58 -17.70
C LEU A 47 -2.91 -4.72 -16.51
N THR A 48 -1.62 -4.85 -16.84
CA THR A 48 -0.55 -4.89 -15.86
C THR A 48 0.49 -3.84 -16.22
N ALA A 49 0.91 -3.04 -15.26
CA ALA A 49 2.01 -2.10 -15.42
C ALA A 49 3.12 -2.39 -14.41
N GLN A 50 4.35 -2.34 -14.87
CA GLN A 50 5.53 -2.37 -14.01
C GLN A 50 6.45 -1.22 -14.39
N HIS A 51 6.51 -0.20 -13.54
CA HIS A 51 7.39 0.93 -13.72
C HIS A 51 8.61 0.79 -12.80
N LYS A 52 9.80 0.97 -13.38
CA LYS A 52 11.09 0.94 -12.66
C LYS A 52 11.57 2.36 -12.38
N ARG A 53 10.74 3.14 -11.73
CA ARG A 53 11.08 4.48 -11.25
C ARG A 53 10.75 4.58 -9.77
N PRO A 54 11.54 5.27 -8.95
CA PRO A 54 11.25 5.40 -7.54
C PRO A 54 9.84 5.97 -7.32
N PRO A 55 9.04 5.41 -6.38
CA PRO A 55 7.76 5.97 -6.03
C PRO A 55 7.94 7.36 -5.39
N HIS A 56 6.99 8.26 -5.67
CA HIS A 56 6.94 9.56 -5.01
C HIS A 56 6.69 9.40 -3.51
N GLN A 57 7.14 10.36 -2.70
CA GLN A 57 6.98 10.32 -1.25
C GLN A 57 5.51 10.22 -0.82
N ASP A 58 4.59 10.84 -1.57
CA ASP A 58 3.16 10.79 -1.25
C ASP A 58 2.61 9.36 -1.31
N LEU A 59 3.02 8.57 -2.32
CA LEU A 59 2.64 7.16 -2.40
C LEU A 59 3.21 6.35 -1.24
N LEU A 60 4.47 6.60 -0.86
CA LEU A 60 5.07 5.94 0.29
C LEU A 60 4.35 6.33 1.59
N THR A 61 3.95 7.58 1.70
CA THR A 61 3.17 8.10 2.83
C THR A 61 1.79 7.44 2.88
N ALA A 62 1.08 7.36 1.76
CA ALA A 62 -0.23 6.70 1.69
C ALA A 62 -0.15 5.24 2.12
N LEU A 63 0.82 4.47 1.59
CA LEU A 63 1.06 3.08 2.01
C LEU A 63 1.46 2.97 3.48
N GLY A 64 2.25 3.92 3.98
CA GLY A 64 2.65 3.97 5.39
C GLY A 64 1.45 4.09 6.34
N ARG A 65 0.41 4.83 5.95
CA ARG A 65 -0.82 4.96 6.74
C ARG A 65 -1.59 3.65 6.91
N LEU A 66 -1.32 2.65 6.08
CA LEU A 66 -1.89 1.30 6.21
C LEU A 66 -1.15 0.41 7.24
N ILE A 67 -0.01 0.86 7.78
CA ILE A 67 0.81 0.03 8.70
C ILE A 67 0.02 -0.46 9.92
N PRO A 68 -0.75 0.35 10.66
CA PRO A 68 -1.51 -0.15 11.79
C PRO A 68 -2.55 -1.18 11.40
N HIS A 69 -3.23 -0.98 10.26
CA HIS A 69 -4.18 -1.98 9.78
C HIS A 69 -3.50 -3.32 9.53
N LEU A 70 -2.32 -3.31 8.88
CA LEU A 70 -1.51 -4.52 8.71
C LEU A 70 -1.16 -5.16 10.06
N CYS A 71 -0.73 -4.36 11.03
CA CYS A 71 -0.35 -4.85 12.36
C CYS A 71 -1.52 -5.48 13.11
N PHE A 72 -2.70 -4.86 13.09
CA PHE A 72 -3.91 -5.38 13.72
C PHE A 72 -4.43 -6.64 13.03
N MET A 73 -4.58 -6.59 11.71
CA MET A 73 -5.06 -7.73 10.92
C MET A 73 -4.14 -8.94 11.06
N CYS A 74 -2.82 -8.74 11.11
CA CYS A 74 -1.84 -9.80 11.33
C CYS A 74 -1.62 -10.13 12.81
N ARG A 75 -2.35 -9.51 13.74
CA ARG A 75 -2.22 -9.71 15.20
C ARG A 75 -0.78 -9.52 15.73
N GLN A 76 -0.04 -8.61 15.11
CA GLN A 76 1.35 -8.32 15.51
C GLN A 76 1.41 -7.32 16.67
N VAL A 77 0.39 -6.48 16.80
CA VAL A 77 0.20 -5.58 17.93
C VAL A 77 -1.09 -5.99 18.61
N PRO A 78 -1.12 -6.11 19.97
CA PRO A 78 -2.32 -6.48 20.69
C PRO A 78 -3.42 -5.47 20.40
N GLN A 79 -4.58 -5.96 20.01
CA GLN A 79 -5.77 -5.13 19.95
C GLN A 79 -6.19 -4.80 21.38
N VAL A 80 -6.61 -3.57 21.61
CA VAL A 80 -7.13 -3.13 22.92
C VAL A 80 -8.37 -3.94 23.33
N SER A 81 -9.01 -4.67 22.40
CA SER A 81 -10.11 -5.58 22.63
C SER A 81 -9.81 -6.72 23.62
N ASP A 82 -8.56 -7.14 23.76
CA ASP A 82 -8.18 -8.19 24.71
C ASP A 82 -8.36 -7.76 26.17
N ALA A 83 -8.54 -6.46 26.42
CA ALA A 83 -8.81 -5.88 27.73
C ALA A 83 -10.29 -5.69 28.04
N GLY A 84 -11.22 -6.19 27.21
CA GLY A 84 -12.67 -6.04 27.41
C GLY A 84 -13.19 -4.62 27.19
N ILE A 85 -12.38 -3.75 26.62
CA ILE A 85 -12.77 -2.39 26.22
C ILE A 85 -13.47 -2.51 24.87
N ALA A 86 -14.77 -2.29 24.86
CA ALA A 86 -15.52 -2.17 23.61
C ALA A 86 -14.80 -1.19 22.70
N PHE A 87 -14.69 -1.52 21.43
CA PHE A 87 -14.20 -0.62 20.38
C PHE A 87 -15.11 0.60 20.32
N ALA A 88 -14.88 1.54 21.22
CA ALA A 88 -15.56 2.80 21.17
C ALA A 88 -14.84 3.66 20.13
N PHE A 89 -15.61 4.39 19.32
CA PHE A 89 -15.12 5.52 18.53
C PHE A 89 -14.28 6.50 19.38
N ASP A 90 -14.35 6.37 20.69
CA ASP A 90 -13.61 7.10 21.71
C ASP A 90 -12.25 6.50 22.07
N ASN A 91 -11.79 5.46 21.34
CA ASN A 91 -10.44 4.94 21.57
C ASN A 91 -9.41 6.00 21.18
N PRO A 92 -8.63 6.56 22.14
CA PRO A 92 -7.65 7.62 21.86
C PRO A 92 -6.63 7.22 20.81
N TYR A 93 -6.39 5.91 20.68
CA TYR A 93 -5.51 5.33 19.69
C TYR A 93 -6.05 5.49 18.27
N MET A 94 -7.35 5.24 18.05
CA MET A 94 -7.98 5.42 16.74
C MET A 94 -8.23 6.89 16.42
N GLN A 95 -8.56 7.70 17.41
CA GLN A 95 -8.63 9.15 17.22
C GLN A 95 -7.29 9.72 16.79
N SER A 96 -6.18 9.19 17.29
CA SER A 96 -4.85 9.62 16.88
C SER A 96 -4.45 9.14 15.47
N LEU A 97 -5.03 8.03 14.99
CA LEU A 97 -4.87 7.60 13.59
C LEU A 97 -5.58 8.56 12.62
N VAL A 98 -6.64 9.22 13.09
CA VAL A 98 -7.44 10.15 12.28
C VAL A 98 -6.96 11.60 12.41
N VAL A 99 -6.37 11.98 13.54
CA VAL A 99 -6.21 13.41 13.94
C VAL A 99 -4.80 13.95 13.75
N SER A 100 -3.74 13.15 13.76
CA SER A 100 -2.39 13.66 13.53
C SER A 100 -1.62 12.82 12.53
N GLU A 101 -1.50 13.35 11.32
CA GLU A 101 -0.71 12.72 10.26
C GLU A 101 0.77 12.58 10.66
N ASP A 102 1.32 13.49 11.44
CA ASP A 102 2.73 13.54 11.78
C ASP A 102 3.14 12.59 12.91
N ASP A 103 2.27 12.34 13.90
CA ASP A 103 2.57 11.44 15.02
C ASP A 103 2.48 9.97 14.66
N PHE A 104 1.83 9.65 13.55
CA PHE A 104 1.50 8.30 13.14
C PHE A 104 2.73 7.45 12.81
N TYR A 105 3.69 8.05 12.09
CA TYR A 105 4.93 7.36 11.68
C TYR A 105 5.97 7.27 12.78
N THR A 106 5.82 8.07 13.82
CA THR A 106 6.78 8.18 14.92
C THR A 106 6.50 7.23 16.07
N ARG A 107 5.41 6.47 16.03
CA ARG A 107 5.07 5.52 17.09
C ARG A 107 6.00 4.32 17.07
N PRO A 108 6.67 4.04 18.19
CA PRO A 108 7.70 3.00 18.25
C PRO A 108 7.15 1.60 17.94
N GLU A 109 5.89 1.31 18.25
CA GLU A 109 5.26 0.02 17.98
C GLU A 109 5.11 -0.30 16.49
N PHE A 110 5.15 0.71 15.61
CA PHE A 110 5.02 0.54 14.16
C PHE A 110 6.31 0.74 13.39
N ALA A 111 7.38 1.19 14.04
CA ALA A 111 8.64 1.58 13.38
C ALA A 111 9.28 0.44 12.57
N ASP A 112 9.05 -0.81 12.99
CA ASP A 112 9.63 -1.98 12.35
C ASP A 112 8.79 -2.53 11.18
N PHE A 113 7.65 -1.91 10.89
CA PHE A 113 6.72 -2.43 9.89
C PHE A 113 6.71 -1.60 8.61
N LEU A 114 6.41 -2.26 7.52
CA LEU A 114 6.28 -1.66 6.20
C LEU A 114 5.13 -2.32 5.45
N VAL A 115 4.19 -1.54 4.93
CA VAL A 115 3.24 -2.01 3.92
C VAL A 115 3.91 -1.92 2.55
N THR A 116 3.97 -3.03 1.85
CA THR A 116 4.58 -3.12 0.52
C THR A 116 3.55 -3.18 -0.60
N GLY A 117 2.27 -3.37 -0.27
CA GLY A 117 1.21 -3.41 -1.26
C GLY A 117 -0.10 -3.94 -0.71
N TYR A 118 -1.08 -4.02 -1.59
CA TYR A 118 -2.41 -4.55 -1.34
C TYR A 118 -2.99 -5.17 -2.61
N SER A 119 -4.01 -6.00 -2.46
CA SER A 119 -4.80 -6.53 -3.56
C SER A 119 -6.27 -6.62 -3.18
N TYR A 120 -7.14 -6.36 -4.16
CA TYR A 120 -8.57 -6.56 -4.06
C TYR A 120 -8.95 -7.89 -4.73
N ASP A 121 -10.05 -8.47 -4.29
CA ASP A 121 -10.69 -9.58 -4.98
C ASP A 121 -11.98 -9.15 -5.67
N ASP A 122 -12.55 -10.04 -6.49
CA ASP A 122 -13.78 -9.79 -7.27
C ASP A 122 -15.03 -9.56 -6.41
N LYS A 123 -14.93 -9.81 -5.10
CA LYS A 123 -16.03 -9.65 -4.13
C LYS A 123 -15.88 -8.43 -3.25
N GLY A 124 -14.95 -7.52 -3.58
CA GLY A 124 -14.68 -6.30 -2.81
C GLY A 124 -13.90 -6.53 -1.53
N GLY A 125 -13.28 -7.69 -1.36
CA GLY A 125 -12.36 -7.95 -0.25
C GLY A 125 -10.96 -7.42 -0.53
N VAL A 126 -10.22 -7.12 0.53
CA VAL A 126 -8.85 -6.62 0.46
C VAL A 126 -7.88 -7.48 1.28
N VAL A 127 -6.67 -7.61 0.78
CA VAL A 127 -5.53 -8.23 1.47
C VAL A 127 -4.39 -7.22 1.49
N LEU A 128 -3.88 -6.89 2.68
CA LEU A 128 -2.67 -6.09 2.84
C LEU A 128 -1.43 -6.99 2.83
N ILE A 129 -0.36 -6.50 2.22
CA ILE A 129 0.92 -7.18 2.11
C ILE A 129 2.00 -6.28 2.68
N GLY A 130 2.82 -6.83 3.57
CA GLY A 130 3.86 -6.04 4.19
C GLY A 130 5.01 -6.87 4.76
N GLN A 131 5.82 -6.21 5.55
CA GLN A 131 7.02 -6.78 6.15
C GLN A 131 7.21 -6.21 7.56
N ARG A 132 7.83 -7.02 8.42
CA ARG A 132 8.38 -6.59 9.70
C ARG A 132 9.88 -6.86 9.74
N VAL A 133 10.66 -5.86 10.11
CA VAL A 133 12.08 -6.01 10.39
C VAL A 133 12.23 -6.49 11.84
N LEU A 134 12.83 -7.65 12.02
CA LEU A 134 13.06 -8.20 13.35
C LEU A 134 14.32 -7.58 13.99
N PRO A 135 14.45 -7.60 15.33
CA PRO A 135 15.68 -7.11 16.01
C PRO A 135 16.96 -7.78 15.55
N THR A 136 16.85 -8.97 14.94
CA THR A 136 17.97 -9.71 14.35
C THR A 136 18.37 -9.19 12.95
N GLY A 137 17.69 -8.17 12.43
CA GLY A 137 17.83 -7.68 11.04
C GLY A 137 17.16 -8.55 9.97
N LYS A 138 16.57 -9.69 10.37
CA LYS A 138 15.80 -10.52 9.43
C LYS A 138 14.46 -9.89 9.13
N VAL A 139 13.92 -10.17 7.93
CA VAL A 139 12.62 -9.68 7.49
C VAL A 139 11.60 -10.79 7.56
N LEU A 140 10.48 -10.52 8.24
CA LEU A 140 9.28 -11.36 8.25
C LEU A 140 8.29 -10.79 7.25
N ASN A 141 7.89 -11.58 6.26
CA ASN A 141 6.82 -11.21 5.35
C ASN A 141 5.47 -11.40 6.02
N LEU A 142 4.59 -10.43 5.88
CA LEU A 142 3.24 -10.42 6.43
C LEU A 142 2.22 -10.37 5.28
N ILE A 143 1.21 -11.21 5.39
CA ILE A 143 0.03 -11.19 4.52
C ILE A 143 -1.16 -11.16 5.47
N ALA A 144 -1.91 -10.06 5.45
CA ALA A 144 -3.08 -9.92 6.30
C ALA A 144 -4.18 -10.91 5.88
N PRO A 145 -5.03 -11.36 6.80
CA PRO A 145 -6.27 -12.00 6.43
C PRO A 145 -7.09 -11.11 5.47
N ARG A 146 -7.90 -11.74 4.63
CA ARG A 146 -8.84 -11.03 3.77
C ARG A 146 -9.91 -10.35 4.60
N GLU A 147 -10.15 -9.08 4.34
CA GLU A 147 -11.25 -8.31 4.94
C GLU A 147 -12.21 -7.83 3.86
N ASP A 148 -13.49 -7.91 4.13
CA ASP A 148 -14.55 -7.44 3.24
C ASP A 148 -14.84 -5.97 3.51
N LEU A 149 -14.64 -5.10 2.52
CA LEU A 149 -14.82 -3.65 2.67
C LEU A 149 -16.28 -3.21 2.65
N ALA A 150 -17.18 -4.06 2.17
CA ALA A 150 -18.61 -3.79 2.08
C ALA A 150 -19.42 -5.02 2.54
N PRO A 151 -19.39 -5.39 3.84
CA PRO A 151 -20.13 -6.54 4.32
C PRO A 151 -21.63 -6.33 4.10
N GLU A 152 -22.27 -7.22 3.34
CA GLU A 152 -23.71 -7.16 3.05
C GLU A 152 -24.61 -7.32 4.28
N GLN A 153 -24.05 -7.81 5.39
CA GLN A 153 -24.76 -8.00 6.65
C GLN A 153 -23.84 -7.63 7.83
N GLU A 154 -24.40 -6.99 8.84
CA GLU A 154 -23.75 -6.70 10.14
C GLU A 154 -23.43 -7.97 10.95
N THR A 155 -23.10 -9.08 10.31
CA THR A 155 -22.70 -10.30 10.98
C THR A 155 -21.29 -10.13 11.52
N GLY A 156 -21.21 -9.67 12.77
CA GLY A 156 -20.01 -9.72 13.60
C GLY A 156 -18.76 -9.20 12.90
N MET A 157 -18.65 -7.89 12.78
CA MET A 157 -17.42 -7.28 12.21
C MET A 157 -16.21 -7.79 12.98
N GLU A 158 -15.45 -8.71 12.38
CA GLU A 158 -14.20 -9.18 12.97
C GLU A 158 -13.15 -8.05 12.99
N TYR A 159 -13.23 -7.11 12.05
CA TYR A 159 -12.33 -5.97 11.95
C TYR A 159 -13.08 -4.64 12.07
N CYS A 160 -12.88 -3.93 13.18
CA CYS A 160 -13.68 -2.73 13.54
C CYS A 160 -13.31 -1.47 12.73
N TYR A 161 -12.22 -1.49 11.97
CA TYR A 161 -11.68 -0.29 11.32
C TYR A 161 -11.87 -0.27 9.81
N LEU A 162 -12.87 -0.99 9.30
CA LEU A 162 -13.11 -1.14 7.86
C LEU A 162 -13.33 0.19 7.13
N LEU A 163 -14.06 1.13 7.73
CA LEU A 163 -14.31 2.43 7.10
C LEU A 163 -13.03 3.23 6.90
N ASP A 164 -12.15 3.24 7.91
CA ASP A 164 -10.87 3.94 7.83
C ASP A 164 -9.94 3.24 6.84
N LEU A 165 -9.85 1.91 6.90
CA LEU A 165 -9.11 1.11 5.94
C LEU A 165 -9.55 1.42 4.50
N GLY A 166 -10.86 1.41 4.23
CA GLY A 166 -11.40 1.73 2.89
C GLY A 166 -11.07 3.15 2.43
N ARG A 167 -11.05 4.13 3.35
CA ARG A 167 -10.64 5.51 3.05
C ARG A 167 -9.16 5.60 2.69
N LEU A 168 -8.30 4.95 3.46
CA LEU A 168 -6.85 4.95 3.23
C LEU A 168 -6.47 4.20 1.95
N LEU A 169 -7.15 3.10 1.65
CA LEU A 169 -6.95 2.36 0.40
C LEU A 169 -7.29 3.22 -0.81
N ARG A 170 -8.40 3.98 -0.79
CA ARG A 170 -8.72 4.93 -1.88
C ARG A 170 -7.63 5.97 -2.06
N ALA A 171 -7.06 6.50 -0.98
CA ALA A 171 -5.94 7.43 -1.06
C ALA A 171 -4.69 6.76 -1.67
N CYS A 172 -4.44 5.48 -1.37
CA CYS A 172 -3.38 4.72 -2.02
C CYS A 172 -3.65 4.51 -3.52
N ASP A 173 -4.89 4.18 -3.90
CA ASP A 173 -5.30 4.02 -5.30
C ASP A 173 -5.06 5.30 -6.09
N ASP A 174 -5.44 6.45 -5.54
CA ASP A 174 -5.22 7.75 -6.18
C ASP A 174 -3.73 8.02 -6.40
N GLU A 175 -2.88 7.75 -5.42
CA GLU A 175 -1.43 7.92 -5.56
C GLU A 175 -0.81 6.92 -6.54
N VAL A 176 -1.29 5.68 -6.61
CA VAL A 176 -0.84 4.70 -7.61
C VAL A 176 -1.24 5.16 -9.01
N LYS A 177 -2.45 5.67 -9.21
CA LYS A 177 -2.89 6.23 -10.49
C LYS A 177 -2.03 7.42 -10.92
N LEU A 178 -1.71 8.32 -9.99
CA LEU A 178 -0.80 9.44 -10.25
C LEU A 178 0.61 8.95 -10.60
N TYR A 179 1.11 7.92 -9.89
CA TYR A 179 2.40 7.31 -10.20
C TYR A 179 2.42 6.70 -11.62
N LEU A 180 1.39 5.96 -12.01
CA LEU A 180 1.25 5.41 -13.36
C LEU A 180 1.18 6.54 -14.40
N GLY A 181 0.58 7.68 -14.06
CA GLY A 181 0.53 8.89 -14.86
C GLY A 181 1.83 9.70 -14.92
N GLY A 182 2.87 9.28 -14.19
CA GLY A 182 4.20 9.89 -14.26
C GLY A 182 4.66 10.65 -13.01
N LYS A 183 3.90 10.66 -11.92
CA LYS A 183 4.33 11.23 -10.62
C LYS A 183 5.34 10.31 -9.95
N HIS A 184 6.61 10.46 -10.29
CA HIS A 184 7.69 9.65 -9.75
C HIS A 184 8.53 10.43 -8.72
N GLY A 185 9.21 9.70 -7.84
CA GLY A 185 10.22 10.27 -6.95
C GLY A 185 11.51 10.62 -7.71
N PRO A 186 12.40 11.38 -7.08
CA PRO A 186 13.69 11.69 -7.67
C PRO A 186 14.49 10.39 -7.90
N MET A 187 15.14 10.30 -9.05
CA MET A 187 16.10 9.23 -9.28
C MET A 187 17.32 9.49 -8.40
N VAL A 188 17.60 8.55 -7.49
CA VAL A 188 18.89 8.55 -6.79
C VAL A 188 19.92 8.10 -7.82
N VAL A 189 20.62 9.04 -8.42
CA VAL A 189 21.83 8.73 -9.16
C VAL A 189 22.83 8.25 -8.13
N GLN A 190 23.10 6.95 -8.07
CA GLN A 190 24.30 6.48 -7.41
C GLN A 190 25.46 7.13 -8.17
N ALA A 191 26.09 8.13 -7.56
CA ALA A 191 27.39 8.58 -8.05
C ALA A 191 28.29 7.34 -8.04
N ASP A 192 28.79 6.96 -9.19
CA ASP A 192 29.74 5.88 -9.33
C ASP A 192 30.94 6.20 -8.44
N LEU A 193 31.13 5.39 -7.42
CA LEU A 193 32.29 5.40 -6.53
C LEU A 193 33.53 4.78 -7.25
N PHE A 194 33.66 5.01 -8.54
CA PHE A 194 34.79 4.52 -9.34
C PHE A 194 35.44 5.66 -10.11
N ASP A 195 35.97 6.62 -9.38
CA ASP A 195 36.99 7.52 -9.93
C ASP A 195 37.91 7.95 -8.78
N GLU A 196 38.73 7.03 -8.31
CA GLU A 196 39.98 7.31 -7.62
C GLU A 196 40.76 6.01 -7.58
N ASP A 197 41.56 5.76 -8.62
CA ASP A 197 42.84 5.09 -8.55
C ASP A 197 43.44 4.94 -9.96
N ASP A 198 43.97 6.04 -10.49
CA ASP A 198 45.02 6.00 -11.50
C ASP A 198 45.79 7.33 -11.47
N GLU A 199 46.63 7.51 -10.43
CA GLU A 199 47.83 8.34 -10.52
C GLU A 199 48.85 7.91 -9.45
N ALA A 200 49.75 7.03 -9.85
CA ALA A 200 51.12 6.98 -9.29
C ALA A 200 52.04 6.17 -10.22
#